data_95b5a768211c85c5de2a5bc327fd1307
#
_entry.id   95b5a768211c85c5de2a5bc327fd1307
#
_cell.length_a   1.000
_cell.length_b   1.000
_cell.length_c   1.000
_cell.angle_alpha   90.00
_cell.angle_beta   90.00
_cell.angle_gamma   90.00
#
_symmetry.space_group_name_H-M   'P 1'
#
loop_
_entity.id
_entity.type
_entity.pdbx_description
1 polymer ?
#
loop_
_entity_poly.entity_id
_entity_poly.type
_entity_poly.pdbx_seq_one_letter_code
_entity_poly.pdbx_strand_id
1 'polypeptide(L)'
;MNSFQFDFQSRLRSWANLRESLTNTDIENICVVTDQYWQQSPIMNHYLHPVDINNWPDPWQLLDDNLYCPYARALGMIYTLVMLGISDIDLVEATDHNSVDVVLVLVDRAKYILNYWPNTVVNNKLGDFTITKKYNIIPIIQKIGTL
;
A
#
# COMPACT_ATOMS: atom_id res chain seq x y z
N MET A 1 10.86 18.28 -1.73
CA MET A 1 9.94 17.74 -2.75
C MET A 1 10.03 16.23 -2.78
N ASN A 2 8.90 15.54 -2.70
CA ASN A 2 8.89 14.09 -2.81
C ASN A 2 8.83 13.66 -4.29
N SER A 3 9.11 12.36 -4.55
CA SER A 3 9.20 11.84 -5.90
C SER A 3 7.89 11.87 -6.69
N PHE A 4 6.75 11.91 -6.00
CA PHE A 4 5.44 11.97 -6.65
C PHE A 4 5.17 13.30 -7.36
N GLN A 5 6.00 14.30 -7.10
CA GLN A 5 5.91 15.62 -7.75
C GLN A 5 6.74 15.70 -9.04
N PHE A 6 7.50 14.66 -9.35
CA PHE A 6 8.34 14.60 -10.54
C PHE A 6 7.64 13.82 -11.66
N ASP A 7 8.34 13.70 -12.80
CA ASP A 7 7.81 12.97 -13.95
C ASP A 7 7.78 11.46 -13.72
N PHE A 8 7.16 10.73 -14.65
CA PHE A 8 6.99 9.28 -14.54
C PHE A 8 8.33 8.55 -14.44
N GLN A 9 9.32 8.92 -15.23
CA GLN A 9 10.63 8.26 -15.21
C GLN A 9 11.31 8.42 -13.84
N SER A 10 11.19 9.60 -13.26
CA SER A 10 11.72 9.88 -11.93
C SER A 10 10.97 9.10 -10.85
N ARG A 11 9.64 8.98 -10.97
CA ARG A 11 8.84 8.17 -10.05
C ARG A 11 9.22 6.70 -10.11
N LEU A 12 9.41 6.16 -11.30
CA LEU A 12 9.87 4.77 -11.48
C LEU A 12 11.22 4.54 -10.82
N ARG A 13 12.16 5.44 -11.08
CA ARG A 13 13.52 5.35 -10.52
C ARG A 13 13.50 5.43 -9.00
N SER A 14 12.71 6.36 -8.46
CA SER A 14 12.57 6.53 -7.01
C SER A 14 12.03 5.26 -6.36
N TRP A 15 11.00 4.65 -6.96
CA TRP A 15 10.42 3.42 -6.42
C TRP A 15 11.39 2.24 -6.51
N ALA A 16 12.14 2.12 -7.61
CA ALA A 16 13.17 1.09 -7.74
C ALA A 16 14.27 1.26 -6.68
N ASN A 17 14.71 2.49 -6.45
CA ASN A 17 15.71 2.80 -5.42
C ASN A 17 15.21 2.47 -4.01
N LEU A 18 13.93 2.74 -3.75
CA LEU A 18 13.31 2.37 -2.47
C LEU A 18 13.40 0.86 -2.24
N ARG A 19 12.97 0.06 -3.22
CA ARG A 19 12.99 -1.39 -3.10
C ARG A 19 14.40 -1.93 -2.92
N GLU A 20 15.36 -1.37 -3.66
CA GLU A 20 16.77 -1.77 -3.53
C GLU A 20 17.29 -1.46 -2.12
N SER A 21 16.95 -0.29 -1.58
CA SER A 21 17.40 0.12 -0.25
C SER A 21 16.81 -0.75 0.87
N LEU A 22 15.65 -1.37 0.63
CA LEU A 22 14.98 -2.21 1.61
C LEU A 22 15.36 -3.69 1.51
N THR A 23 16.10 -4.08 0.48
CA THR A 23 16.58 -5.44 0.32
C THR A 23 17.50 -5.79 1.50
N ASN A 24 17.23 -6.95 2.14
CA ASN A 24 17.98 -7.45 3.30
C ASN A 24 17.80 -6.64 4.60
N THR A 25 16.79 -5.79 4.67
CA THR A 25 16.40 -5.18 5.95
C THR A 25 15.32 -6.04 6.63
N ASP A 26 15.04 -5.79 7.91
CA ASP A 26 14.01 -6.53 8.62
C ASP A 26 12.60 -6.12 8.19
N ILE A 27 11.63 -6.96 8.52
CA ILE A 27 10.24 -6.75 8.11
C ILE A 27 9.64 -5.47 8.71
N GLU A 28 10.00 -5.13 9.94
CA GLU A 28 9.51 -3.90 10.56
C GLU A 28 9.97 -2.68 9.80
N ASN A 29 11.25 -2.60 9.45
CA ASN A 29 11.80 -1.51 8.66
C ASN A 29 11.18 -1.44 7.27
N ILE A 30 11.01 -2.60 6.62
CA ILE A 30 10.32 -2.66 5.32
C ILE A 30 8.92 -2.05 5.43
N CYS A 31 8.16 -2.43 6.44
CA CYS A 31 6.80 -1.91 6.62
C CYS A 31 6.79 -0.41 6.88
N VAL A 32 7.63 0.07 7.79
CA VAL A 32 7.67 1.49 8.16
C VAL A 32 8.05 2.36 6.96
N VAL A 33 9.12 2.00 6.26
CA VAL A 33 9.62 2.80 5.14
C VAL A 33 8.65 2.74 3.95
N THR A 34 8.07 1.58 3.67
CA THR A 34 7.06 1.42 2.61
C THR A 34 5.84 2.30 2.89
N ASP A 35 5.34 2.27 4.12
CA ASP A 35 4.19 3.08 4.50
C ASP A 35 4.50 4.58 4.35
N GLN A 36 5.63 5.03 4.88
CA GLN A 36 6.04 6.43 4.79
C GLN A 36 6.19 6.90 3.35
N TYR A 37 6.74 6.06 2.48
CA TYR A 37 6.92 6.39 1.08
C TYR A 37 5.58 6.68 0.39
N TRP A 38 4.64 5.76 0.48
CA TRP A 38 3.35 5.90 -0.21
C TRP A 38 2.43 6.92 0.44
N GLN A 39 2.62 7.23 1.72
CA GLN A 39 1.89 8.31 2.39
C GLN A 39 2.25 9.69 1.82
N GLN A 40 3.36 9.81 1.11
CA GLN A 40 3.75 11.07 0.44
C GLN A 40 3.00 11.30 -0.86
N SER A 41 2.30 10.29 -1.39
CA SER A 41 1.54 10.43 -2.63
C SER A 41 0.37 11.39 -2.43
N PRO A 42 0.04 12.20 -3.45
CA PRO A 42 -1.02 13.20 -3.31
C PRO A 42 -2.39 12.53 -3.33
N ILE A 43 -3.19 12.72 -2.29
CA ILE A 43 -4.58 12.29 -2.30
C ILE A 43 -5.36 13.21 -3.22
N MET A 44 -6.04 12.62 -4.18
CA MET A 44 -6.85 13.29 -5.17
C MET A 44 -8.28 12.77 -5.10
N ASN A 45 -9.19 13.50 -5.74
CA ASN A 45 -10.59 13.09 -5.80
C ASN A 45 -10.76 12.00 -6.88
N HIS A 46 -10.12 10.85 -6.63
CA HIS A 46 -10.07 9.70 -7.52
C HIS A 46 -10.35 8.45 -6.71
N TYR A 47 -11.17 7.56 -7.25
CA TYR A 47 -11.51 6.31 -6.57
C TYR A 47 -11.22 5.11 -7.44
N LEU A 48 -10.50 4.14 -6.86
CA LEU A 48 -10.54 2.78 -7.36
C LEU A 48 -11.82 2.13 -6.82
N HIS A 49 -12.66 1.64 -7.71
CA HIS A 49 -13.95 1.09 -7.32
C HIS A 49 -13.75 -0.26 -6.62
N PRO A 50 -14.23 -0.45 -5.37
CA PRO A 50 -13.94 -1.67 -4.60
C PRO A 50 -14.42 -2.97 -5.25
N VAL A 51 -15.50 -2.93 -6.04
CA VAL A 51 -16.02 -4.12 -6.72
C VAL A 51 -15.27 -4.43 -8.01
N ASP A 52 -14.38 -3.57 -8.45
CA ASP A 52 -13.71 -3.64 -9.74
C ASP A 52 -12.21 -3.95 -9.61
N ILE A 53 -11.88 -4.72 -8.59
CA ILE A 53 -10.48 -5.01 -8.21
C ILE A 53 -9.67 -5.61 -9.36
N ASN A 54 -10.31 -6.35 -10.26
CA ASN A 54 -9.63 -6.94 -11.41
C ASN A 54 -9.13 -5.90 -12.41
N ASN A 55 -9.70 -4.71 -12.40
CA ASN A 55 -9.33 -3.60 -13.28
C ASN A 55 -8.47 -2.54 -12.59
N TRP A 56 -8.07 -2.77 -11.34
CA TRP A 56 -7.17 -1.87 -10.66
C TRP A 56 -5.80 -1.87 -11.38
N PRO A 57 -5.07 -0.73 -11.34
CA PRO A 57 -3.84 -0.60 -12.11
C PRO A 57 -2.75 -1.55 -11.62
N ASP A 58 -1.88 -1.99 -12.55
CA ASP A 58 -0.63 -2.64 -12.18
C ASP A 58 0.35 -1.59 -11.61
N PRO A 59 1.53 -2.01 -11.08
CA PRO A 59 2.44 -1.07 -10.44
C PRO A 59 2.91 0.07 -11.36
N TRP A 60 3.17 -0.24 -12.62
CA TRP A 60 3.68 0.75 -13.57
C TRP A 60 2.60 1.74 -13.96
N GLN A 61 1.38 1.25 -14.18
CA GLN A 61 0.24 2.10 -14.48
C GLN A 61 -0.11 3.00 -13.29
N LEU A 62 -0.01 2.47 -12.06
CA LEU A 62 -0.23 3.24 -10.85
C LEU A 62 0.71 4.45 -10.77
N LEU A 63 2.00 4.23 -11.05
CA LEU A 63 2.99 5.30 -11.03
C LEU A 63 2.83 6.26 -12.21
N ASP A 64 2.40 5.77 -13.38
CA ASP A 64 2.16 6.61 -14.55
C ASP A 64 0.96 7.52 -14.34
N ASP A 65 -0.16 6.96 -13.89
CA ASP A 65 -1.38 7.72 -13.62
C ASP A 65 -1.16 8.76 -12.51
N ASN A 66 -0.41 8.38 -11.49
CA ASN A 66 -0.10 9.22 -10.33
C ASN A 66 -1.36 9.80 -9.68
N LEU A 67 -2.42 8.98 -9.60
CA LEU A 67 -3.71 9.33 -9.02
C LEU A 67 -3.93 8.45 -7.79
N TYR A 68 -4.10 9.06 -6.63
CA TYR A 68 -4.13 8.34 -5.38
C TYR A 68 -5.39 8.62 -4.57
N CYS A 69 -5.94 7.55 -4.03
CA CYS A 69 -6.95 7.49 -2.99
C CYS A 69 -6.42 6.49 -1.95
N PRO A 70 -7.11 6.26 -0.84
CA PRO A 70 -6.63 5.27 0.14
C PRO A 70 -6.36 3.88 -0.45
N TYR A 71 -7.19 3.43 -1.40
CA TYR A 71 -6.97 2.14 -2.07
C TYR A 71 -5.73 2.15 -2.96
N ALA A 72 -5.50 3.23 -3.71
CA ALA A 72 -4.33 3.34 -4.57
C ALA A 72 -3.03 3.38 -3.77
N ARG A 73 -3.01 4.07 -2.63
CA ARG A 73 -1.88 4.03 -1.70
C ARG A 73 -1.65 2.61 -1.17
N ALA A 74 -2.73 1.92 -0.78
CA ALA A 74 -2.64 0.53 -0.33
C ALA A 74 -2.07 -0.37 -1.42
N LEU A 75 -2.47 -0.17 -2.68
CA LEU A 75 -1.89 -0.91 -3.82
C LEU A 75 -0.38 -0.72 -3.91
N GLY A 76 0.07 0.52 -3.85
CA GLY A 76 1.51 0.81 -3.89
C GLY A 76 2.27 0.10 -2.78
N MET A 77 1.72 0.09 -1.59
CA MET A 77 2.29 -0.62 -0.44
C MET A 77 2.34 -2.13 -0.69
N ILE A 78 1.24 -2.72 -1.15
CA ILE A 78 1.16 -4.16 -1.43
C ILE A 78 2.17 -4.56 -2.51
N TYR A 79 2.23 -3.83 -3.62
CA TYR A 79 3.18 -4.13 -4.69
C TYR A 79 4.63 -4.08 -4.19
N THR A 80 4.95 -3.07 -3.39
CA THR A 80 6.30 -2.94 -2.81
C THR A 80 6.62 -4.13 -1.91
N LEU A 81 5.72 -4.48 -1.01
CA LEU A 81 5.90 -5.59 -0.07
C LEU A 81 6.06 -6.92 -0.79
N VAL A 82 5.21 -7.19 -1.78
CA VAL A 82 5.27 -8.45 -2.54
C VAL A 82 6.58 -8.55 -3.30
N MET A 83 7.03 -7.47 -3.92
CA MET A 83 8.29 -7.47 -4.67
C MET A 83 9.52 -7.61 -3.77
N LEU A 84 9.36 -7.33 -2.48
CA LEU A 84 10.40 -7.56 -1.45
C LEU A 84 10.30 -8.95 -0.81
N GLY A 85 9.39 -9.80 -1.30
CA GLY A 85 9.26 -11.18 -0.82
C GLY A 85 8.34 -11.36 0.38
N ILE A 86 7.59 -10.34 0.77
CA ILE A 86 6.60 -10.45 1.84
C ILE A 86 5.35 -11.12 1.30
N SER A 87 4.89 -12.19 1.93
CA SER A 87 3.74 -12.97 1.43
C SER A 87 2.50 -12.89 2.32
N ASP A 88 2.65 -12.59 3.59
CA ASP A 88 1.52 -12.55 4.53
C ASP A 88 0.95 -11.13 4.58
N ILE A 89 0.08 -10.84 3.62
CA ILE A 89 -0.49 -9.50 3.40
C ILE A 89 -2.00 -9.63 3.24
N ASP A 90 -2.75 -8.80 3.97
CA ASP A 90 -4.19 -8.66 3.81
C ASP A 90 -4.55 -7.21 3.50
N LEU A 91 -5.50 -7.01 2.60
CA LEU A 91 -6.13 -5.72 2.34
C LEU A 91 -7.53 -5.74 2.92
N VAL A 92 -7.82 -4.81 3.81
CA VAL A 92 -9.11 -4.78 4.51
C VAL A 92 -9.70 -3.36 4.53
N GLU A 93 -11.03 -3.31 4.57
CA GLU A 93 -11.75 -2.13 5.03
C GLU A 93 -12.10 -2.34 6.50
N ALA A 94 -11.98 -1.27 7.28
CA ALA A 94 -12.24 -1.32 8.71
C ALA A 94 -12.79 0.02 9.20
N THR A 95 -13.32 0.02 10.42
CA THR A 95 -13.60 1.25 11.15
C THR A 95 -12.66 1.33 12.35
N ASP A 96 -12.14 2.52 12.61
CA ASP A 96 -11.29 2.73 13.77
C ASP A 96 -12.12 2.99 15.03
N HIS A 97 -11.45 3.22 16.16
CA HIS A 97 -12.12 3.46 17.44
C HIS A 97 -12.95 4.76 17.47
N ASN A 98 -12.76 5.66 16.50
CA ASN A 98 -13.57 6.87 16.33
C ASN A 98 -14.68 6.69 15.29
N SER A 99 -14.94 5.45 14.87
CA SER A 99 -15.94 5.10 13.84
C SER A 99 -15.62 5.70 12.45
N VAL A 100 -14.36 5.95 12.18
CA VAL A 100 -13.89 6.43 10.87
C VAL A 100 -13.55 5.24 9.98
N ASP A 101 -14.05 5.27 8.75
CA ASP A 101 -13.74 4.23 7.75
C ASP A 101 -12.30 4.37 7.26
N VAL A 102 -11.59 3.27 7.25
CA VAL A 102 -10.18 3.21 6.82
C VAL A 102 -9.95 2.01 5.91
N VAL A 103 -8.90 2.10 5.09
CA VAL A 103 -8.40 1.02 4.26
C VAL A 103 -7.02 0.67 4.76
N LEU A 104 -6.83 -0.56 5.22
CA LEU A 104 -5.60 -0.97 5.88
C LEU A 104 -4.91 -2.09 5.11
N VAL A 105 -3.58 -2.09 5.17
CA VAL A 105 -2.73 -3.19 4.74
C VAL A 105 -2.19 -3.86 5.99
N LEU A 106 -2.55 -5.13 6.19
CA LEU A 106 -2.13 -5.91 7.35
C LEU A 106 -0.99 -6.84 6.93
N VAL A 107 0.09 -6.85 7.69
CA VAL A 107 1.30 -7.60 7.34
C VAL A 107 1.72 -8.47 8.52
N ASP A 108 2.19 -9.68 8.23
CA ASP A 108 2.71 -10.63 9.20
C ASP A 108 1.66 -10.96 10.27
N ARG A 109 0.53 -11.52 9.84
CA ARG A 109 -0.61 -11.86 10.70
C ARG A 109 -1.11 -10.65 11.48
N ALA A 110 -1.20 -9.52 10.78
CA ALA A 110 -1.66 -8.24 11.33
C ALA A 110 -0.77 -7.71 12.48
N LYS A 111 0.47 -8.17 12.56
CA LYS A 111 1.44 -7.60 13.50
C LYS A 111 1.75 -6.15 13.14
N TYR A 112 1.77 -5.83 11.84
CA TYR A 112 2.00 -4.49 11.33
C TYR A 112 0.78 -4.04 10.54
N ILE A 113 0.34 -2.79 10.80
CA ILE A 113 -0.83 -2.20 10.16
C ILE A 113 -0.36 -0.94 9.42
N LEU A 114 -0.48 -0.96 8.09
CA LEU A 114 -0.06 0.14 7.22
C LEU A 114 -1.27 0.90 6.70
N ASN A 115 -1.02 2.08 6.16
CA ASN A 115 -2.03 2.94 5.52
C ASN A 115 -3.02 3.57 6.52
N TYR A 116 -2.59 3.75 7.76
CA TYR A 116 -3.38 4.42 8.78
C TYR A 116 -2.75 5.79 9.10
N TRP A 117 -3.18 6.79 8.34
CA TRP A 117 -2.67 8.15 8.48
C TRP A 117 -3.23 8.79 9.78
N PRO A 118 -2.49 9.64 10.49
CA PRO A 118 -1.14 10.12 10.21
C PRO A 118 -0.02 9.22 10.75
N ASN A 119 -0.37 8.16 11.43
CA ASN A 119 0.62 7.27 12.01
C ASN A 119 1.19 6.34 10.96
N THR A 120 2.47 6.09 11.06
CA THR A 120 3.09 5.01 10.34
C THR A 120 2.72 3.69 11.04
N VAL A 121 3.36 2.62 10.67
CA VAL A 121 3.04 1.27 11.07
C VAL A 121 2.74 1.16 12.57
N VAL A 122 1.56 0.62 12.87
CA VAL A 122 1.10 0.39 14.24
C VAL A 122 1.32 -1.08 14.56
N ASN A 123 2.01 -1.36 15.66
CA ASN A 123 2.36 -2.71 16.06
C ASN A 123 1.31 -3.25 17.04
N ASN A 124 0.72 -4.44 16.73
CA ASN A 124 -0.22 -5.15 17.61
C ASN A 124 -1.45 -4.35 18.03
N LYS A 125 -1.99 -3.52 17.13
CA LYS A 125 -3.15 -2.66 17.42
C LYS A 125 -4.40 -3.07 16.65
N LEU A 126 -4.48 -4.29 16.13
CA LEU A 126 -5.64 -4.72 15.33
C LEU A 126 -6.94 -4.65 16.14
N GLY A 127 -6.88 -4.83 17.47
CA GLY A 127 -8.05 -4.72 18.34
C GLY A 127 -8.69 -3.32 18.38
N ASP A 128 -7.97 -2.28 17.93
CA ASP A 128 -8.50 -0.93 17.82
C ASP A 128 -9.39 -0.73 16.59
N PHE A 129 -9.49 -1.74 15.73
CA PHE A 129 -10.23 -1.68 14.46
C PHE A 129 -11.29 -2.76 14.40
N THR A 130 -12.40 -2.44 13.72
CA THR A 130 -13.42 -3.42 13.37
C THR A 130 -13.34 -3.66 11.86
N ILE A 131 -12.91 -4.85 11.45
CA ILE A 131 -12.80 -5.21 10.04
C ILE A 131 -14.19 -5.43 9.48
N THR A 132 -14.54 -4.70 8.41
CA THR A 132 -15.84 -4.78 7.76
C THR A 132 -15.79 -5.55 6.44
N LYS A 133 -14.61 -5.62 5.80
CA LYS A 133 -14.42 -6.36 4.57
C LYS A 133 -12.96 -6.75 4.40
N LYS A 134 -12.73 -7.96 3.91
CA LYS A 134 -11.41 -8.44 3.52
C LYS A 134 -11.41 -8.74 2.02
N TYR A 135 -10.41 -8.25 1.31
CA TYR A 135 -10.28 -8.42 -0.12
C TYR A 135 -9.44 -9.65 -0.45
N ASN A 136 -9.79 -10.31 -1.55
CA ASN A 136 -8.90 -11.29 -2.16
C ASN A 136 -7.83 -10.53 -2.96
N ILE A 137 -6.56 -10.58 -2.53
CA ILE A 137 -5.48 -9.85 -3.18
C ILE A 137 -4.80 -10.63 -4.30
N ILE A 138 -5.22 -11.86 -4.58
CA ILE A 138 -4.62 -12.64 -5.67
C ILE A 138 -4.68 -11.90 -7.01
N PRO A 139 -5.81 -11.28 -7.41
CA PRO A 139 -5.85 -10.51 -8.65
C PRO A 139 -4.87 -9.35 -8.67
N ILE A 140 -4.59 -8.74 -7.51
CA ILE A 140 -3.61 -7.65 -7.37
C ILE A 140 -2.20 -8.20 -7.59
N ILE A 141 -1.85 -9.28 -6.89
CA ILE A 141 -0.52 -9.89 -6.96
C ILE A 141 -0.21 -10.39 -8.37
N GLN A 142 -1.20 -10.96 -9.06
CA GLN A 142 -1.03 -11.47 -10.42
C GLN A 142 -0.64 -10.38 -11.42
N LYS A 143 -0.98 -9.14 -11.17
CA LYS A 143 -0.60 -8.02 -12.04
C LYS A 143 0.90 -7.77 -12.07
N ILE A 144 1.62 -8.14 -11.03
CA ILE A 144 3.09 -8.07 -11.01
C ILE A 144 3.69 -9.13 -11.94
N GLY A 145 3.15 -10.33 -11.92
CA GLY A 145 3.66 -11.46 -12.65
C GLY A 145 3.38 -11.44 -14.15
N THR A 146 2.55 -10.53 -14.65
CA THR A 146 2.20 -10.42 -16.06
C THR A 146 3.13 -9.51 -16.85
N LEU A 147 4.18 -9.02 -16.24
CA LEU A 147 5.07 -8.02 -16.86
C LEU A 147 6.41 -8.58 -17.27
#